data_794624fd788747882301ea0974b56edb
#
_entry.id   794624fd788747882301ea0974b56edb
#
_cell.length_a   1.000
_cell.length_b   1.000
_cell.length_c   1.000
_cell.angle_alpha   90.00
_cell.angle_beta   90.00
_cell.angle_gamma   90.00
#
_symmetry.space_group_name_H-M   'P 1'
#
loop_
_entity.id
_entity.type
_entity.pdbx_description
1 polymer ?
#
loop_
_entity_poly.entity_id
_entity_poly.type
_entity_poly.pdbx_seq_one_letter_code
_entity_poly.pdbx_strand_id
1 'polypeptide(L)'
;MDKKISSILFSTRLMAVLFIVFAVAMGAGTFIESKYNTDTARIWIYNAWWFEVIMVFFMINFFGNIKRYQLFKKEKWATLMLHFAFIFILLGAFITRYISYEGVMPIREGATENKVYSDKTFLTVFVDGEYKGEPRRRVFEKQLLLSPVTDNDFTLSGEFADTPFKVNYANYIMGAKQKIEPNDKGILYLKLVEAGEGGREEHFLKEGEVQNIHNVLFALNKPTDGAINISTTGETPTIQTPFEGNFMRMADKLQGKVEKDIVQPLMMRSLYTIGEKR
;
A
#
# COMPACT_ATOMS: atom_id res chain seq x y z
N MET A 1 -37.69 22.55 -18.82
CA MET A 1 -36.61 23.28 -18.11
C MET A 1 -36.85 24.76 -18.32
N ASP A 2 -36.83 25.53 -17.25
CA ASP A 2 -37.11 26.97 -17.27
C ASP A 2 -36.09 27.68 -18.19
N LYS A 3 -36.56 28.58 -19.08
CA LYS A 3 -35.70 29.28 -20.04
C LYS A 3 -34.57 30.07 -19.37
N LYS A 4 -34.80 30.57 -18.16
CA LYS A 4 -33.76 31.24 -17.36
C LYS A 4 -32.65 30.29 -16.91
N ILE A 5 -32.99 29.11 -16.40
CA ILE A 5 -32.04 28.11 -15.94
C ILE A 5 -31.16 27.63 -17.11
N SER A 6 -31.76 27.28 -18.24
CA SER A 6 -31.00 26.84 -19.43
C SER A 6 -30.09 27.94 -19.98
N SER A 7 -30.46 29.21 -19.88
CA SER A 7 -29.61 30.31 -20.35
C SER A 7 -28.36 30.50 -19.48
N ILE A 8 -28.42 30.19 -18.18
CA ILE A 8 -27.29 30.22 -17.24
C ILE A 8 -26.42 28.98 -17.46
N LEU A 9 -27.02 27.79 -17.44
CA LEU A 9 -26.28 26.51 -17.56
C LEU A 9 -25.49 26.39 -18.87
N PHE A 10 -26.00 26.94 -19.96
CA PHE A 10 -25.37 26.88 -21.29
C PHE A 10 -24.67 28.18 -21.65
N SER A 11 -24.21 28.96 -20.64
CA SER A 11 -23.51 30.21 -20.89
C SER A 11 -21.98 30.00 -20.94
N THR A 12 -21.32 30.73 -21.83
CA THR A 12 -19.84 30.80 -21.88
C THR A 12 -19.26 31.47 -20.65
N ARG A 13 -20.03 32.32 -19.95
CA ARG A 13 -19.61 32.91 -18.67
C ARG A 13 -19.49 31.85 -17.58
N LEU A 14 -20.48 30.95 -17.47
CA LEU A 14 -20.42 29.83 -16.53
C LEU A 14 -19.23 28.92 -16.86
N MET A 15 -19.01 28.62 -18.14
CA MET A 15 -17.86 27.82 -18.58
C MET A 15 -16.53 28.45 -18.13
N ALA A 16 -16.36 29.78 -18.32
CA ALA A 16 -15.15 30.48 -17.88
C ALA A 16 -14.94 30.37 -16.35
N VAL A 17 -16.01 30.54 -15.57
CA VAL A 17 -15.96 30.39 -14.12
C VAL A 17 -15.58 28.95 -13.74
N LEU A 18 -16.20 27.96 -14.35
CA LEU A 18 -15.88 26.55 -14.11
C LEU A 18 -14.42 26.22 -14.41
N PHE A 19 -13.83 26.75 -15.50
CA PHE A 19 -12.41 26.57 -15.81
C PHE A 19 -11.49 27.23 -14.77
N ILE A 20 -11.83 28.40 -14.28
CA ILE A 20 -11.06 29.08 -13.23
C ILE A 20 -11.11 28.25 -11.96
N VAL A 21 -12.31 27.84 -11.52
CA VAL A 21 -12.48 27.00 -10.31
C VAL A 21 -11.74 25.68 -10.44
N PHE A 22 -11.83 25.04 -11.60
CA PHE A 22 -11.09 23.80 -11.89
C PHE A 22 -9.57 24.01 -11.82
N ALA A 23 -9.05 25.07 -12.45
CA ALA A 23 -7.62 25.37 -12.41
C ALA A 23 -7.12 25.64 -10.99
N VAL A 24 -7.90 26.41 -10.18
CA VAL A 24 -7.60 26.64 -8.77
C VAL A 24 -7.62 25.34 -7.97
N ALA A 25 -8.62 24.49 -8.20
CA ALA A 25 -8.72 23.18 -7.54
C ALA A 25 -7.51 22.28 -7.86
N MET A 26 -7.11 22.20 -9.15
CA MET A 26 -5.94 21.42 -9.56
C MET A 26 -4.64 21.97 -8.95
N GLY A 27 -4.47 23.30 -8.95
CA GLY A 27 -3.34 23.94 -8.29
C GLY A 27 -3.30 23.66 -6.78
N ALA A 28 -4.42 23.80 -6.10
CA ALA A 28 -4.52 23.47 -4.68
C ALA A 28 -4.20 21.99 -4.40
N GLY A 29 -4.71 21.07 -5.24
CA GLY A 29 -4.39 19.64 -5.16
C GLY A 29 -2.90 19.36 -5.24
N THR A 30 -2.20 19.97 -6.19
CA THR A 30 -0.75 19.84 -6.36
C THR A 30 0.02 20.34 -5.12
N PHE A 31 -0.37 21.48 -4.54
CA PHE A 31 0.25 21.99 -3.31
C PHE A 31 -0.02 21.08 -2.10
N ILE A 32 -1.23 20.56 -1.97
CA ILE A 32 -1.60 19.62 -0.89
C ILE A 32 -0.78 18.33 -1.02
N GLU A 33 -0.67 17.79 -2.23
CA GLU A 33 0.12 16.59 -2.51
C GLU A 33 1.60 16.78 -2.15
N SER A 34 2.18 17.91 -2.55
CA SER A 34 3.57 18.26 -2.23
C SER A 34 3.82 18.44 -0.73
N LYS A 35 2.85 18.97 0.01
CA LYS A 35 3.00 19.26 1.44
C LYS A 35 2.72 18.05 2.35
N TYR A 36 1.80 17.18 1.94
CA TYR A 36 1.33 16.05 2.73
C TYR A 36 1.58 14.73 1.99
N ASN A 37 0.63 14.27 1.20
CA ASN A 37 0.73 13.08 0.35
C ASN A 37 -0.39 13.09 -0.70
N THR A 38 -0.29 12.17 -1.66
CA THR A 38 -1.28 11.99 -2.74
C THR A 38 -2.66 11.63 -2.20
N ASP A 39 -2.74 10.81 -1.14
CA ASP A 39 -4.02 10.41 -0.56
C ASP A 39 -4.77 11.60 0.07
N THR A 40 -4.04 12.54 0.69
CA THR A 40 -4.64 13.78 1.20
C THR A 40 -5.24 14.64 0.07
N ALA A 41 -4.51 14.78 -1.06
CA ALA A 41 -5.02 15.49 -2.22
C ALA A 41 -6.25 14.80 -2.83
N ARG A 42 -6.24 13.46 -2.86
CA ARG A 42 -7.41 12.67 -3.28
C ARG A 42 -8.61 12.91 -2.37
N ILE A 43 -8.44 12.89 -1.05
CA ILE A 43 -9.54 13.09 -0.09
C ILE A 43 -10.14 14.49 -0.20
N TRP A 44 -9.31 15.53 -0.23
CA TRP A 44 -9.79 16.91 -0.17
C TRP A 44 -10.25 17.47 -1.51
N ILE A 45 -9.62 17.04 -2.61
CA ILE A 45 -9.85 17.63 -3.94
C ILE A 45 -10.39 16.56 -4.91
N TYR A 46 -9.55 15.62 -5.33
CA TYR A 46 -9.83 14.80 -6.51
C TYR A 46 -11.02 13.85 -6.32
N ASN A 47 -11.23 13.32 -5.11
CA ASN A 47 -12.36 12.44 -4.77
C ASN A 47 -13.49 13.17 -4.03
N ALA A 48 -13.37 14.49 -3.84
CA ALA A 48 -14.39 15.26 -3.15
C ALA A 48 -15.65 15.40 -4.02
N TRP A 49 -16.83 15.32 -3.40
CA TRP A 49 -18.11 15.43 -4.09
C TRP A 49 -18.28 16.76 -4.84
N TRP A 50 -17.75 17.87 -4.29
CA TRP A 50 -17.82 19.19 -4.92
C TRP A 50 -17.03 19.24 -6.24
N PHE A 51 -15.91 18.51 -6.33
CA PHE A 51 -15.13 18.39 -7.56
C PHE A 51 -15.90 17.59 -8.64
N GLU A 52 -16.62 16.54 -8.23
CA GLU A 52 -17.54 15.82 -9.13
C GLU A 52 -18.63 16.74 -9.69
N VAL A 53 -19.21 17.56 -8.83
CA VAL A 53 -20.23 18.53 -9.25
C VAL A 53 -19.69 19.49 -10.32
N ILE A 54 -18.45 19.97 -10.20
CA ILE A 54 -17.80 20.79 -11.23
C ILE A 54 -17.72 20.02 -12.55
N MET A 55 -17.28 18.75 -12.53
CA MET A 55 -17.17 17.91 -13.74
C MET A 55 -18.54 17.67 -14.39
N VAL A 56 -19.59 17.46 -13.60
CA VAL A 56 -20.95 17.33 -14.09
C VAL A 56 -21.44 18.64 -14.75
N PHE A 57 -21.17 19.79 -14.13
CA PHE A 57 -21.50 21.08 -14.72
C PHE A 57 -20.75 21.35 -16.01
N PHE A 58 -19.48 20.95 -16.12
CA PHE A 58 -18.77 20.99 -17.40
C PHE A 58 -19.47 20.17 -18.48
N MET A 59 -19.84 18.93 -18.16
CA MET A 59 -20.52 18.03 -19.10
C MET A 59 -21.84 18.64 -19.60
N ILE A 60 -22.67 19.12 -18.67
CA ILE A 60 -23.94 19.79 -18.98
C ILE A 60 -23.70 21.02 -19.86
N ASN A 61 -22.70 21.83 -19.53
CA ASN A 61 -22.38 23.06 -20.26
C ASN A 61 -21.89 22.76 -21.69
N PHE A 62 -20.99 21.78 -21.86
CA PHE A 62 -20.50 21.39 -23.20
C PHE A 62 -21.65 20.88 -24.10
N PHE A 63 -22.47 19.96 -23.59
CA PHE A 63 -23.62 19.48 -24.37
C PHE A 63 -24.64 20.61 -24.69
N GLY A 64 -24.91 21.46 -23.73
CA GLY A 64 -25.80 22.58 -23.90
C GLY A 64 -25.31 23.59 -24.92
N ASN A 65 -24.01 23.86 -24.94
CA ASN A 65 -23.42 24.80 -25.90
C ASN A 65 -23.38 24.24 -27.32
N ILE A 66 -23.16 22.92 -27.51
CA ILE A 66 -23.27 22.29 -28.81
C ILE A 66 -24.64 22.56 -29.45
N LYS A 67 -25.72 22.41 -28.64
CA LYS A 67 -27.08 22.67 -29.10
C LYS A 67 -27.35 24.16 -29.28
N ARG A 68 -26.99 24.99 -28.28
CA ARG A 68 -27.26 26.44 -28.27
C ARG A 68 -26.62 27.17 -29.43
N TYR A 69 -25.36 26.85 -29.76
CA TYR A 69 -24.60 27.52 -30.81
C TYR A 69 -24.68 26.79 -32.15
N GLN A 70 -25.52 25.74 -32.25
CA GLN A 70 -25.71 24.94 -33.47
C GLN A 70 -24.36 24.50 -34.06
N LEU A 71 -23.52 23.86 -33.25
CA LEU A 71 -22.16 23.52 -33.65
C LEU A 71 -22.08 22.42 -34.71
N PHE A 72 -23.16 21.70 -35.03
CA PHE A 72 -23.23 20.72 -36.12
C PHE A 72 -23.15 21.33 -37.51
N LYS A 73 -23.23 22.67 -37.65
CA LYS A 73 -23.07 23.34 -38.94
C LYS A 73 -21.61 23.19 -39.43
N LYS A 74 -21.42 22.95 -40.74
CA LYS A 74 -20.08 22.69 -41.32
C LYS A 74 -19.06 23.79 -41.00
N GLU A 75 -19.49 25.03 -40.98
CA GLU A 75 -18.64 26.20 -40.69
C GLU A 75 -18.12 26.22 -39.23
N LYS A 76 -18.71 25.40 -38.35
CA LYS A 76 -18.39 25.35 -36.91
C LYS A 76 -17.74 24.04 -36.47
N TRP A 77 -17.32 23.21 -37.39
CA TRP A 77 -16.78 21.88 -37.07
C TRP A 77 -15.56 21.93 -36.20
N ALA A 78 -14.67 22.91 -36.35
CA ALA A 78 -13.50 23.06 -35.47
C ALA A 78 -13.92 23.24 -34.00
N THR A 79 -14.94 24.10 -33.75
CA THR A 79 -15.50 24.29 -32.42
C THR A 79 -16.23 23.05 -31.88
N LEU A 80 -16.93 22.32 -32.76
CA LEU A 80 -17.59 21.06 -32.39
C LEU A 80 -16.54 20.01 -31.94
N MET A 81 -15.46 19.86 -32.71
CA MET A 81 -14.38 18.92 -32.38
C MET A 81 -13.76 19.26 -31.03
N LEU A 82 -13.54 20.55 -30.72
CA LEU A 82 -13.06 21.01 -29.43
C LEU A 82 -14.00 20.59 -28.29
N HIS A 83 -15.33 20.76 -28.47
CA HIS A 83 -16.32 20.34 -27.47
C HIS A 83 -16.30 18.81 -27.25
N PHE A 84 -16.22 18.04 -28.34
CA PHE A 84 -16.11 16.59 -28.24
C PHE A 84 -14.80 16.17 -27.54
N ALA A 85 -13.68 16.82 -27.82
CA ALA A 85 -12.42 16.54 -27.13
C ALA A 85 -12.54 16.71 -25.63
N PHE A 86 -13.14 17.80 -25.16
CA PHE A 86 -13.38 18.00 -23.72
C PHE A 86 -14.36 16.98 -23.14
N ILE A 87 -15.42 16.64 -23.85
CA ILE A 87 -16.36 15.59 -23.43
C ILE A 87 -15.63 14.25 -23.28
N PHE A 88 -14.78 13.86 -24.24
CA PHE A 88 -14.01 12.63 -24.14
C PHE A 88 -12.99 12.65 -23.01
N ILE A 89 -12.35 13.81 -22.73
CA ILE A 89 -11.47 13.98 -21.58
C ILE A 89 -12.25 13.76 -20.26
N LEU A 90 -13.45 14.33 -20.14
CA LEU A 90 -14.30 14.15 -18.96
C LEU A 90 -14.77 12.69 -18.80
N LEU A 91 -15.11 12.02 -19.90
CA LEU A 91 -15.43 10.59 -19.89
C LEU A 91 -14.22 9.74 -19.49
N GLY A 92 -13.04 10.05 -20.02
CA GLY A 92 -11.78 9.41 -19.64
C GLY A 92 -11.49 9.58 -18.15
N ALA A 93 -11.65 10.79 -17.63
CA ALA A 93 -11.48 11.08 -16.19
C ALA A 93 -12.46 10.27 -15.33
N PHE A 94 -13.71 10.11 -15.78
CA PHE A 94 -14.69 9.25 -15.10
C PHE A 94 -14.26 7.78 -15.09
N ILE A 95 -13.80 7.24 -16.23
CA ILE A 95 -13.30 5.87 -16.33
C ILE A 95 -12.08 5.66 -15.42
N THR A 96 -11.12 6.56 -15.47
CA THR A 96 -9.91 6.51 -14.62
C THR A 96 -10.26 6.53 -13.14
N ARG A 97 -11.25 7.32 -12.76
CA ARG A 97 -11.64 7.44 -11.35
C ARG A 97 -12.36 6.21 -10.80
N TYR A 98 -13.26 5.60 -11.58
CA TYR A 98 -14.20 4.58 -11.08
C TYR A 98 -13.90 3.16 -11.55
N ILE A 99 -13.20 3.00 -12.66
CA ILE A 99 -13.04 1.70 -13.32
C ILE A 99 -11.58 1.29 -13.46
N SER A 100 -10.64 2.25 -13.58
CA SER A 100 -9.25 1.93 -13.87
C SER A 100 -8.51 1.30 -12.69
N TYR A 101 -7.53 0.49 -13.06
CA TYR A 101 -6.49 0.01 -12.16
C TYR A 101 -5.17 0.63 -12.59
N GLU A 102 -4.50 1.30 -11.68
CA GLU A 102 -3.24 1.99 -11.93
C GLU A 102 -2.13 1.41 -11.04
N GLY A 103 -0.91 1.43 -11.55
CA GLY A 103 0.23 0.95 -10.80
C GLY A 103 1.54 1.15 -11.57
N VAL A 104 2.65 0.78 -10.94
CA VAL A 104 3.99 0.88 -11.48
C VAL A 104 4.55 -0.52 -11.72
N MET A 105 5.17 -0.73 -12.88
CA MET A 105 5.90 -1.95 -13.21
C MET A 105 7.39 -1.61 -13.35
N PRO A 106 8.19 -1.76 -12.29
CA PRO A 106 9.62 -1.52 -12.37
C PRO A 106 10.31 -2.70 -13.07
N ILE A 107 10.86 -2.46 -14.26
CA ILE A 107 11.60 -3.47 -15.04
C ILE A 107 13.07 -3.07 -15.03
N ARG A 108 13.93 -3.95 -14.50
CA ARG A 108 15.39 -3.74 -14.55
C ARG A 108 15.90 -3.99 -15.95
N GLU A 109 16.97 -3.31 -16.33
CA GLU A 109 17.60 -3.50 -17.62
C GLU A 109 18.01 -4.97 -17.85
N GLY A 110 17.58 -5.55 -18.98
CA GLY A 110 17.80 -6.94 -19.32
C GLY A 110 16.87 -7.96 -18.63
N ALA A 111 15.94 -7.51 -17.75
CA ALA A 111 14.97 -8.36 -17.09
C ALA A 111 13.58 -8.33 -17.75
N THR A 112 12.74 -9.29 -17.38
CA THR A 112 11.31 -9.31 -17.73
C THR A 112 10.49 -9.34 -16.46
N GLU A 113 9.41 -8.56 -16.38
CA GLU A 113 8.51 -8.50 -15.23
C GLU A 113 7.08 -8.71 -15.70
N ASN A 114 6.24 -9.33 -14.85
CA ASN A 114 4.81 -9.54 -15.09
C ASN A 114 3.93 -9.05 -13.96
N LYS A 115 4.49 -8.33 -12.98
CA LYS A 115 3.77 -7.80 -11.82
C LYS A 115 3.67 -6.28 -11.88
N VAL A 116 2.47 -5.78 -11.60
CA VAL A 116 2.20 -4.34 -11.43
C VAL A 116 1.96 -4.07 -9.95
N TYR A 117 2.72 -3.15 -9.39
CA TYR A 117 2.53 -2.68 -8.03
C TYR A 117 1.48 -1.57 -8.04
N SER A 118 0.37 -1.77 -7.33
CA SER A 118 -0.68 -0.77 -7.22
C SER A 118 -0.19 0.50 -6.54
N ASP A 119 -0.67 1.64 -6.98
CA ASP A 119 -0.51 2.94 -6.31
C ASP A 119 -1.41 3.10 -5.08
N LYS A 120 -2.26 2.11 -4.82
CA LYS A 120 -3.24 2.12 -3.74
C LYS A 120 -2.72 1.35 -2.52
N THR A 121 -3.00 1.86 -1.34
CA THR A 121 -2.72 1.17 -0.07
C THR A 121 -3.86 0.22 0.26
N PHE A 122 -3.54 -1.03 0.58
CA PHE A 122 -4.50 -2.05 1.00
C PHE A 122 -4.20 -2.53 2.41
N LEU A 123 -5.26 -2.71 3.20
CA LEU A 123 -5.21 -3.52 4.40
C LEU A 123 -5.63 -4.95 4.04
N THR A 124 -4.71 -5.89 4.20
CA THR A 124 -4.97 -7.30 4.00
C THR A 124 -5.01 -8.00 5.36
N VAL A 125 -6.11 -8.64 5.67
CA VAL A 125 -6.32 -9.38 6.92
C VAL A 125 -6.42 -10.86 6.60
N PHE A 126 -5.53 -11.66 7.18
CA PHE A 126 -5.54 -13.10 7.10
C PHE A 126 -6.23 -13.67 8.34
N VAL A 127 -7.29 -14.45 8.12
CA VAL A 127 -8.00 -15.13 9.19
C VAL A 127 -7.80 -16.63 9.02
N ASP A 128 -7.08 -17.21 9.96
CA ASP A 128 -6.81 -18.64 10.00
C ASP A 128 -7.77 -19.33 10.99
N GLY A 129 -8.28 -20.48 10.58
CA GLY A 129 -9.19 -21.26 11.42
C GLY A 129 -9.49 -22.61 10.79
N GLU A 130 -10.30 -23.40 11.47
CA GLU A 130 -10.76 -24.71 11.02
C GLU A 130 -12.13 -24.58 10.33
N TYR A 131 -12.26 -25.14 9.14
CA TYR A 131 -13.51 -25.23 8.41
C TYR A 131 -13.74 -26.65 7.94
N LYS A 132 -14.80 -27.29 8.42
CA LYS A 132 -15.13 -28.70 8.12
C LYS A 132 -14.01 -29.70 8.45
N GLY A 133 -13.29 -29.47 9.56
CA GLY A 133 -12.21 -30.34 10.03
C GLY A 133 -10.86 -30.13 9.32
N GLU A 134 -10.76 -29.12 8.44
CA GLU A 134 -9.50 -28.78 7.75
C GLU A 134 -9.05 -27.36 8.10
N PRO A 135 -7.74 -27.14 8.35
CA PRO A 135 -7.21 -25.80 8.53
C PRO A 135 -7.34 -25.01 7.23
N ARG A 136 -7.95 -23.84 7.31
CA ARG A 136 -8.14 -22.94 6.16
C ARG A 136 -7.81 -21.51 6.51
N ARG A 137 -7.34 -20.77 5.50
CA ARG A 137 -7.11 -19.32 5.55
C ARG A 137 -8.11 -18.61 4.66
N ARG A 138 -8.72 -17.55 5.18
CA ARG A 138 -9.50 -16.60 4.39
C ARG A 138 -8.82 -15.24 4.40
N VAL A 139 -8.79 -14.59 3.25
CA VAL A 139 -8.16 -13.29 3.07
C VAL A 139 -9.25 -12.25 2.85
N PHE A 140 -9.17 -11.15 3.57
CA PHE A 140 -10.03 -9.98 3.42
C PHE A 140 -9.17 -8.77 3.10
N GLU A 141 -9.57 -8.02 2.09
CA GLU A 141 -8.84 -6.85 1.64
C GLU A 141 -9.72 -5.61 1.66
N LYS A 142 -9.16 -4.50 2.07
CA LYS A 142 -9.81 -3.20 2.03
C LYS A 142 -8.81 -2.14 1.55
N GLN A 143 -9.18 -1.43 0.49
CA GLN A 143 -8.44 -0.26 0.05
C GLN A 143 -8.59 0.86 1.07
N LEU A 144 -7.48 1.49 1.43
CA LEU A 144 -7.41 2.61 2.35
C LEU A 144 -6.93 3.87 1.64
N LEU A 145 -7.45 5.01 2.07
CA LEU A 145 -6.90 6.33 1.80
C LEU A 145 -6.50 6.93 3.15
N LEU A 146 -5.20 7.09 3.37
CA LEU A 146 -4.66 7.50 4.66
C LEU A 146 -4.02 8.88 4.56
N SER A 147 -4.49 9.81 5.38
CA SER A 147 -3.99 11.17 5.45
C SER A 147 -3.48 11.49 6.86
N PRO A 148 -2.35 12.22 6.99
CA PRO A 148 -1.85 12.66 8.29
C PRO A 148 -2.67 13.82 8.90
N VAL A 149 -3.59 14.41 8.14
CA VAL A 149 -4.30 15.67 8.50
C VAL A 149 -5.82 15.57 8.35
N THR A 150 -6.35 14.39 8.06
CA THR A 150 -7.80 14.15 8.03
C THR A 150 -8.18 13.06 9.01
N ASP A 151 -9.45 13.00 9.38
CA ASP A 151 -9.98 11.91 10.18
C ASP A 151 -9.99 10.64 9.31
N ASN A 152 -9.00 9.78 9.57
CA ASN A 152 -9.00 8.46 8.98
C ASN A 152 -9.96 7.60 9.81
N ASP A 153 -10.96 7.03 9.18
CA ASP A 153 -11.86 6.08 9.82
C ASP A 153 -12.17 4.95 8.87
N PHE A 154 -11.99 3.73 9.35
CA PHE A 154 -12.41 2.55 8.62
C PHE A 154 -12.76 1.40 9.55
N THR A 155 -13.66 0.59 9.09
CA THR A 155 -13.98 -0.71 9.69
C THR A 155 -13.90 -1.77 8.60
N LEU A 156 -13.20 -2.86 8.89
CA LEU A 156 -13.24 -4.09 8.11
C LEU A 156 -13.89 -5.16 8.98
N SER A 157 -15.03 -5.66 8.55
CA SER A 157 -15.72 -6.77 9.22
C SER A 157 -15.90 -7.93 8.25
N GLY A 158 -15.88 -9.12 8.79
CA GLY A 158 -16.09 -10.35 8.05
C GLY A 158 -16.51 -11.48 8.97
N GLU A 159 -16.70 -12.63 8.38
CA GLU A 159 -17.07 -13.86 9.09
C GLU A 159 -16.27 -15.02 8.51
N PHE A 160 -15.75 -15.87 9.38
CA PHE A 160 -15.07 -17.08 9.01
C PHE A 160 -15.49 -18.22 9.95
N ALA A 161 -15.96 -19.34 9.39
CA ALA A 161 -16.44 -20.51 10.13
C ALA A 161 -17.45 -20.12 11.25
N ASP A 162 -18.48 -19.34 10.89
CA ASP A 162 -19.54 -18.82 11.79
C ASP A 162 -19.03 -17.91 12.93
N THR A 163 -17.76 -17.49 12.86
CA THR A 163 -17.18 -16.57 13.83
C THR A 163 -16.98 -15.19 13.18
N PRO A 164 -17.71 -14.16 13.63
CA PRO A 164 -17.55 -12.81 13.13
C PRO A 164 -16.28 -12.18 13.70
N PHE A 165 -15.60 -11.35 12.89
CA PHE A 165 -14.50 -10.51 13.32
C PHE A 165 -14.68 -9.07 12.85
N LYS A 166 -14.03 -8.14 13.54
CA LYS A 166 -14.04 -6.74 13.21
C LYS A 166 -12.67 -6.12 13.46
N VAL A 167 -12.15 -5.43 12.45
CA VAL A 167 -10.92 -4.64 12.54
C VAL A 167 -11.30 -3.17 12.45
N ASN A 168 -11.01 -2.41 13.49
CA ASN A 168 -11.28 -0.98 13.55
C ASN A 168 -9.98 -0.20 13.39
N TYR A 169 -10.07 0.98 12.80
CA TYR A 169 -9.00 1.95 12.78
C TYR A 169 -8.63 2.36 14.23
N ALA A 170 -7.35 2.43 14.51
CA ALA A 170 -6.84 2.94 15.78
C ALA A 170 -6.05 4.24 15.60
N ASN A 171 -5.05 4.23 14.71
CA ASN A 171 -4.22 5.39 14.45
C ASN A 171 -3.43 5.24 13.15
N TYR A 172 -2.99 6.38 12.59
CA TYR A 172 -2.09 6.46 11.45
C TYR A 172 -0.96 7.45 11.75
N ILE A 173 0.27 7.00 11.63
CA ILE A 173 1.48 7.80 11.86
C ILE A 173 2.30 7.78 10.58
N MET A 174 2.33 8.91 9.88
CA MET A 174 3.10 9.05 8.65
C MET A 174 4.61 9.11 8.95
N GLY A 175 5.40 8.37 8.17
CA GLY A 175 6.86 8.38 8.31
C GLY A 175 7.37 7.78 9.60
N ALA A 176 6.56 6.96 10.29
CA ALA A 176 6.96 6.26 11.49
C ALA A 176 8.19 5.40 11.26
N LYS A 177 9.12 5.45 12.19
CA LYS A 177 10.30 4.56 12.22
C LYS A 177 10.24 3.73 13.48
N GLN A 178 10.39 2.43 13.30
CA GLN A 178 10.53 1.55 14.45
C GLN A 178 11.90 1.79 15.10
N LYS A 179 11.90 2.04 16.41
CA LYS A 179 13.12 2.22 17.21
C LYS A 179 13.04 1.32 18.44
N ILE A 180 14.07 0.55 18.65
CA ILE A 180 14.24 -0.23 19.88
C ILE A 180 15.22 0.54 20.76
N GLU A 181 14.80 0.85 21.98
CA GLU A 181 15.61 1.54 22.96
C GLU A 181 15.98 0.57 24.10
N PRO A 182 17.22 0.62 24.62
CA PRO A 182 17.60 -0.17 25.78
C PRO A 182 16.69 0.13 26.98
N ASN A 183 16.19 -0.92 27.63
CA ASN A 183 15.37 -0.82 28.82
C ASN A 183 15.58 -2.05 29.70
N ASP A 184 16.01 -1.88 30.94
CA ASP A 184 16.31 -2.96 31.89
C ASP A 184 15.07 -3.82 32.23
N LYS A 185 13.87 -3.26 32.06
CA LYS A 185 12.58 -3.95 32.26
C LYS A 185 11.86 -4.25 30.95
N GLY A 186 12.56 -4.09 29.85
CA GLY A 186 12.00 -4.28 28.52
C GLY A 186 11.86 -5.76 28.14
N ILE A 187 11.16 -6.00 27.05
CA ILE A 187 11.08 -7.31 26.41
C ILE A 187 12.34 -7.50 25.56
N LEU A 188 12.89 -8.71 25.56
CA LEU A 188 14.04 -9.04 24.73
C LEU A 188 13.67 -9.02 23.24
N TYR A 189 14.49 -8.32 22.46
CA TYR A 189 14.45 -8.35 21.00
C TYR A 189 15.80 -8.78 20.44
N LEU A 190 15.77 -9.68 19.49
CA LEU A 190 16.93 -10.06 18.68
C LEU A 190 16.83 -9.38 17.30
N LYS A 191 17.83 -8.58 16.97
CA LYS A 191 17.94 -7.98 15.64
C LYS A 191 18.61 -8.95 14.68
N LEU A 192 17.89 -9.35 13.63
CA LEU A 192 18.41 -10.04 12.47
C LEU A 192 18.62 -9.05 11.35
N VAL A 193 19.71 -9.21 10.62
CA VAL A 193 19.99 -8.43 9.42
C VAL A 193 20.15 -9.39 8.27
N GLU A 194 19.24 -9.33 7.33
CA GLU A 194 19.31 -10.09 6.09
C GLU A 194 20.07 -9.29 5.04
N ALA A 195 20.96 -9.96 4.29
CA ALA A 195 21.64 -9.43 3.13
C ALA A 195 21.36 -10.34 1.93
N GLY A 196 20.56 -9.87 0.98
CA GLY A 196 20.16 -10.60 -0.20
C GLY A 196 20.18 -9.73 -1.48
N GLU A 197 19.64 -10.27 -2.56
CA GLU A 197 19.56 -9.55 -3.86
C GLU A 197 18.69 -8.27 -3.79
N GLY A 198 17.77 -8.21 -2.81
CA GLY A 198 16.92 -7.04 -2.52
C GLY A 198 17.61 -5.92 -1.75
N GLY A 199 18.83 -6.16 -1.23
CA GLY A 199 19.53 -5.23 -0.35
C GLY A 199 19.67 -5.75 1.07
N ARG A 200 19.76 -4.82 2.02
CA ARG A 200 19.88 -5.13 3.45
C ARG A 200 18.55 -4.83 4.13
N GLU A 201 17.95 -5.86 4.74
CA GLU A 201 16.73 -5.74 5.53
C GLU A 201 16.98 -6.03 7.00
N GLU A 202 16.27 -5.33 7.89
CA GLU A 202 16.41 -5.48 9.32
C GLU A 202 15.10 -6.01 9.91
N HIS A 203 15.19 -7.13 10.63
CA HIS A 203 14.07 -7.77 11.31
C HIS A 203 14.31 -7.80 12.82
N PHE A 204 13.25 -7.64 13.60
CA PHE A 204 13.30 -7.67 15.04
C PHE A 204 12.43 -8.80 15.56
N LEU A 205 13.07 -9.86 16.02
CA LEU A 205 12.40 -10.97 16.67
C LEU A 205 12.13 -10.62 18.13
N LYS A 206 10.87 -10.68 18.53
CA LYS A 206 10.45 -10.49 19.91
C LYS A 206 10.44 -11.81 20.64
N GLU A 207 10.87 -11.77 21.89
CA GLU A 207 10.83 -12.95 22.78
C GLU A 207 9.42 -13.56 22.87
N GLY A 208 9.36 -14.88 22.76
CA GLY A 208 8.11 -15.64 22.79
C GLY A 208 7.28 -15.61 21.50
N GLU A 209 7.77 -14.99 20.43
CA GLU A 209 7.11 -14.92 19.14
C GLU A 209 7.80 -15.79 18.09
N VAL A 210 7.02 -16.19 17.07
CA VAL A 210 7.50 -16.85 15.85
C VAL A 210 7.21 -15.91 14.69
N GLN A 211 8.22 -15.59 13.92
CA GLN A 211 8.11 -14.69 12.77
C GLN A 211 8.48 -15.42 11.48
N ASN A 212 7.70 -15.24 10.44
CA ASN A 212 8.02 -15.71 9.10
C ASN A 212 8.77 -14.62 8.34
N ILE A 213 10.01 -14.91 7.96
CA ILE A 213 10.85 -14.03 7.15
C ILE A 213 11.18 -14.80 5.87
N HIS A 214 10.68 -14.36 4.74
CA HIS A 214 10.87 -14.96 3.40
C HIS A 214 10.65 -16.49 3.37
N ASN A 215 9.53 -16.94 3.97
CA ASN A 215 9.14 -18.35 4.10
C ASN A 215 10.02 -19.20 5.02
N VAL A 216 10.89 -18.58 5.81
CA VAL A 216 11.63 -19.22 6.89
C VAL A 216 11.08 -18.76 8.22
N LEU A 217 10.75 -19.71 9.09
CA LEU A 217 10.26 -19.41 10.42
C LEU A 217 11.44 -19.19 11.39
N PHE A 218 11.39 -18.10 12.12
CA PHE A 218 12.33 -17.79 13.19
C PHE A 218 11.58 -17.72 14.52
N ALA A 219 12.11 -18.37 15.54
CA ALA A 219 11.52 -18.40 16.87
C ALA A 219 12.57 -17.97 17.92
N LEU A 220 12.21 -17.03 18.81
CA LEU A 220 13.05 -16.57 19.89
C LEU A 220 12.45 -17.02 21.22
N ASN A 221 13.19 -17.85 21.99
CA ASN A 221 12.75 -18.43 23.26
C ASN A 221 11.39 -19.15 23.20
N LYS A 222 11.00 -19.63 22.00
CA LYS A 222 9.77 -20.39 21.77
C LYS A 222 10.05 -21.54 20.82
N PRO A 223 10.46 -22.71 21.32
CA PRO A 223 10.76 -23.87 20.48
C PRO A 223 9.59 -24.17 19.53
N THR A 224 9.90 -24.23 18.24
CA THR A 224 8.90 -24.41 17.17
C THR A 224 9.47 -25.36 16.13
N ASP A 225 8.72 -26.40 15.78
CA ASP A 225 9.12 -27.38 14.77
C ASP A 225 9.26 -26.72 13.40
N GLY A 226 10.34 -27.07 12.69
CA GLY A 226 10.63 -26.53 11.36
C GLY A 226 11.11 -25.07 11.34
N ALA A 227 11.25 -24.44 12.48
CA ALA A 227 11.77 -23.07 12.59
C ALA A 227 13.28 -23.05 12.92
N ILE A 228 13.93 -21.94 12.61
CA ILE A 228 15.22 -21.59 13.19
C ILE A 228 14.95 -21.12 14.62
N ASN A 229 15.24 -21.98 15.58
CA ASN A 229 15.02 -21.73 16.99
C ASN A 229 16.26 -21.07 17.61
N ILE A 230 16.08 -19.92 18.21
CA ILE A 230 17.11 -19.17 18.93
C ILE A 230 16.72 -19.12 20.40
N SER A 231 17.60 -19.56 21.25
CA SER A 231 17.39 -19.52 22.70
C SER A 231 18.46 -18.66 23.37
N THR A 232 18.02 -17.81 24.30
CA THR A 232 18.85 -16.93 25.10
C THR A 232 18.66 -17.19 26.61
N THR A 233 17.97 -18.29 26.97
CA THR A 233 17.65 -18.63 28.36
C THR A 233 18.83 -19.25 29.13
N GLY A 234 19.90 -19.69 28.43
CA GLY A 234 21.11 -20.22 29.04
C GLY A 234 22.20 -19.16 29.19
N GLU A 235 23.39 -19.59 29.73
CA GLU A 235 24.55 -18.71 29.85
C GLU A 235 25.05 -18.19 28.48
N THR A 236 24.91 -18.98 27.44
CA THR A 236 25.27 -18.61 26.07
C THR A 236 24.08 -18.80 25.16
N PRO A 237 23.83 -17.83 24.28
CA PRO A 237 22.78 -18.01 23.26
C PRO A 237 23.04 -19.23 22.38
N THR A 238 21.98 -19.93 22.02
CA THR A 238 22.05 -21.12 21.14
C THR A 238 21.15 -20.98 19.94
N ILE A 239 21.50 -21.72 18.87
CA ILE A 239 20.72 -21.84 17.64
C ILE A 239 20.50 -23.30 17.33
N GLN A 240 19.28 -23.63 16.88
CA GLN A 240 18.93 -24.91 16.26
C GLN A 240 18.19 -24.60 14.96
N THR A 241 18.60 -25.21 13.88
CA THR A 241 18.05 -24.96 12.55
C THR A 241 17.74 -26.26 11.81
N PRO A 242 16.63 -26.32 11.05
CA PRO A 242 16.32 -27.46 10.20
C PRO A 242 17.17 -27.50 8.91
N PHE A 243 18.10 -26.57 8.76
CA PHE A 243 18.96 -26.44 7.58
C PHE A 243 20.44 -26.56 7.96
N GLU A 244 21.23 -27.08 7.04
CA GLU A 244 22.70 -27.01 7.14
C GLU A 244 23.18 -25.62 6.68
N GLY A 245 24.34 -25.20 7.15
CA GLY A 245 24.91 -23.93 6.77
C GLY A 245 26.33 -23.70 7.28
N ASN A 246 26.77 -22.47 7.17
CA ASN A 246 28.04 -22.01 7.67
C ASN A 246 27.87 -20.68 8.40
N PHE A 247 28.76 -20.37 9.31
CA PHE A 247 28.87 -19.04 9.89
C PHE A 247 30.27 -18.49 9.77
N MET A 248 30.35 -17.16 9.76
CA MET A 248 31.61 -16.43 9.83
C MET A 248 31.48 -15.30 10.87
N ARG A 249 32.26 -15.34 11.90
CA ARG A 249 32.31 -14.28 12.90
C ARG A 249 33.03 -13.06 12.35
N MET A 250 32.36 -11.89 12.39
CA MET A 250 32.87 -10.68 11.72
C MET A 250 34.12 -10.10 12.39
N ALA A 251 34.34 -10.37 13.68
CA ALA A 251 35.43 -9.80 14.43
C ALA A 251 36.81 -10.35 14.07
N ASP A 252 36.93 -11.66 13.87
CA ASP A 252 38.20 -12.39 13.65
C ASP A 252 38.15 -13.32 12.47
N LYS A 253 37.06 -13.26 11.66
CA LYS A 253 36.83 -14.11 10.48
C LYS A 253 36.83 -15.62 10.77
N LEU A 254 36.63 -16.01 12.05
CA LEU A 254 36.46 -17.42 12.41
C LEU A 254 35.26 -17.99 11.65
N GLN A 255 35.48 -19.11 10.96
CA GLN A 255 34.45 -19.82 10.21
C GLN A 255 34.11 -21.14 10.92
N GLY A 256 32.84 -21.55 10.81
CA GLY A 256 32.37 -22.81 11.31
C GLY A 256 31.15 -23.29 10.54
N LYS A 257 30.79 -24.55 10.77
CA LYS A 257 29.58 -25.15 10.18
C LYS A 257 28.40 -24.99 11.11
N VAL A 258 27.23 -24.93 10.52
CA VAL A 258 25.94 -25.00 11.21
C VAL A 258 25.31 -26.34 10.82
N GLU A 259 25.16 -27.20 11.81
CA GLU A 259 24.63 -28.55 11.60
C GLU A 259 23.11 -28.56 11.74
N LYS A 260 22.47 -29.34 10.90
CA LYS A 260 21.02 -29.49 10.89
C LYS A 260 20.52 -30.16 12.17
N ASP A 261 19.43 -29.63 12.73
CA ASP A 261 18.68 -30.14 13.89
C ASP A 261 19.50 -30.27 15.20
N ILE A 262 20.74 -29.76 15.23
CA ILE A 262 21.61 -29.77 16.39
C ILE A 262 21.57 -28.41 17.10
N VAL A 263 21.42 -28.44 18.43
CA VAL A 263 21.55 -27.24 19.27
C VAL A 263 23.04 -26.90 19.43
N GLN A 264 23.42 -25.71 18.99
CA GLN A 264 24.81 -25.24 18.99
C GLN A 264 24.90 -23.78 19.40
N PRO A 265 26.06 -23.30 19.87
CA PRO A 265 26.22 -21.92 20.30
C PRO A 265 25.92 -20.94 19.15
N LEU A 266 25.12 -19.91 19.44
CA LEU A 266 24.88 -18.81 18.51
C LEU A 266 26.02 -17.79 18.65
N MET A 267 26.81 -17.64 17.61
CA MET A 267 27.83 -16.61 17.54
C MET A 267 27.22 -15.26 17.16
N MET A 268 27.04 -14.40 18.15
CA MET A 268 26.52 -13.06 17.93
C MET A 268 27.43 -12.23 17.03
N ARG A 269 26.85 -11.31 16.25
CA ARG A 269 27.57 -10.48 15.27
C ARG A 269 28.32 -11.29 14.21
N SER A 270 27.77 -12.41 13.81
CA SER A 270 28.32 -13.28 12.76
C SER A 270 27.40 -13.32 11.57
N LEU A 271 27.96 -13.53 10.41
CA LEU A 271 27.22 -13.81 9.19
C LEU A 271 26.89 -15.31 9.15
N TYR A 272 25.62 -15.63 9.06
CA TYR A 272 25.14 -17.01 8.86
C TYR A 272 24.65 -17.18 7.42
N THR A 273 25.09 -18.23 6.78
CA THR A 273 24.54 -18.67 5.48
C THR A 273 23.87 -20.00 5.71
N ILE A 274 22.54 -20.01 5.75
CA ILE A 274 21.73 -21.17 6.13
C ILE A 274 20.83 -21.55 4.98
N GLY A 275 20.81 -22.84 4.61
CA GLY A 275 20.05 -23.35 3.47
C GLY A 275 20.76 -23.14 2.14
N GLU A 276 20.47 -23.99 1.17
CA GLU A 276 20.86 -23.75 -0.22
C GLU A 276 19.81 -22.88 -0.91
N LYS A 277 20.25 -21.81 -1.58
CA LYS A 277 19.42 -21.14 -2.58
C LYS A 277 19.10 -22.14 -3.70
N ARG A 278 17.85 -22.54 -3.82
CA ARG A 278 17.28 -23.07 -5.06
C ARG A 278 16.44 -22.00 -5.75
#